data_d97ebaed9b6532e8cd3841229c7cbe7a
#
_entry.id   d97ebaed9b6532e8cd3841229c7cbe7a
#
_cell.length_a   1.000
_cell.length_b   1.000
_cell.length_c   1.000
_cell.angle_alpha   90.00
_cell.angle_beta   90.00
_cell.angle_gamma   90.00
#
_symmetry.space_group_name_H-M   'P 1'
#
loop_
_entity.id
_entity.type
_entity.pdbx_description
1 polymer ?
#
loop_
_entity_poly.entity_id
_entity_poly.type
_entity_poly.pdbx_seq_one_letter_code
_entity_poly.pdbx_strand_id
1 'polypeptide(L)'
;YRARRQRQMCIRDSDQRQAIYSLRNQLLEEPNISETIDDLIESEFKRISNQFVPEESIESQWRTKELQDLLLINYGIGNDIHERVQSDMKLIPETIADLIVENSKEVYKSKYESFGESRLLLEKQVMLQVLDVHWKEHLSEIDHLRGSIGLRAYAQKNPKNEFKQEAYSMFESMLDLSLIHI
;
A
#
# COMPACT_ATOMS: atom_id res chain seq x y z
N TYR A 1 13.59 27.51 -22.78
CA TYR A 1 13.99 26.16 -22.31
C TYR A 1 13.40 25.83 -20.93
N ARG A 2 13.45 26.74 -19.95
CA ARG A 2 12.80 26.58 -18.63
C ARG A 2 11.29 26.41 -18.73
N ALA A 3 10.60 27.22 -19.52
CA ALA A 3 9.14 27.14 -19.67
C ALA A 3 8.66 25.82 -20.30
N ARG A 4 9.45 25.22 -21.21
CA ARG A 4 9.15 23.93 -21.82
C ARG A 4 9.36 22.76 -20.84
N ARG A 5 10.37 22.85 -19.98
CA ARG A 5 10.64 21.92 -18.89
C ARG A 5 9.49 21.93 -17.87
N GLN A 6 9.09 23.11 -17.45
CA GLN A 6 8.02 23.31 -16.48
C GLN A 6 6.68 22.78 -16.99
N ARG A 7 6.36 23.02 -18.28
CA ARG A 7 5.16 22.48 -18.92
C ARG A 7 5.12 20.94 -18.95
N GLN A 8 6.25 20.28 -19.17
CA GLN A 8 6.32 18.81 -19.21
C GLN A 8 6.30 18.14 -17.81
N MET A 9 6.71 18.85 -16.77
CA MET A 9 6.50 18.45 -15.38
C MET A 9 5.03 18.59 -14.98
N CYS A 10 4.36 19.68 -15.41
CA CYS A 10 2.94 19.92 -15.16
C CYS A 10 2.02 18.87 -15.83
N ILE A 11 2.36 18.37 -17.02
CA ILE A 11 1.56 17.34 -17.70
C ILE A 11 1.47 16.07 -16.87
N ARG A 12 2.58 15.62 -16.24
CA ARG A 12 2.56 14.42 -15.41
C ARG A 12 1.87 14.59 -14.06
N ASP A 13 2.00 15.75 -13.47
CA ASP A 13 1.22 16.13 -12.30
C ASP A 13 -0.29 16.08 -12.63
N SER A 14 -0.67 16.52 -13.82
CA SER A 14 -2.04 16.38 -14.33
C SER A 14 -2.48 14.93 -14.49
N ASP A 15 -1.60 14.03 -14.98
CA ASP A 15 -1.92 12.62 -15.18
C ASP A 15 -2.12 11.92 -13.83
N GLN A 16 -1.27 12.19 -12.84
CA GLN A 16 -1.40 11.66 -11.48
C GLN A 16 -2.68 12.18 -10.81
N ARG A 17 -2.99 13.46 -10.94
CA ARG A 17 -4.25 14.05 -10.45
C ARG A 17 -5.46 13.39 -11.07
N GLN A 18 -5.44 13.16 -12.37
CA GLN A 18 -6.53 12.50 -13.08
C GLN A 18 -6.72 11.06 -12.59
N ALA A 19 -5.63 10.31 -12.36
CA ALA A 19 -5.68 8.96 -11.80
C ALA A 19 -6.32 8.96 -10.40
N ILE A 20 -5.89 9.85 -9.50
CA ILE A 20 -6.45 9.95 -8.14
C ILE A 20 -7.92 10.37 -8.15
N TYR A 21 -8.29 11.35 -8.99
CA TYR A 21 -9.69 11.76 -9.08
C TYR A 21 -10.58 10.66 -9.68
N SER A 22 -10.05 9.89 -10.63
CA SER A 22 -10.75 8.71 -11.17
C SER A 22 -10.97 7.65 -10.10
N LEU A 23 -9.92 7.31 -9.34
CA LEU A 23 -10.00 6.35 -8.23
C LEU A 23 -11.00 6.83 -7.16
N ARG A 24 -10.93 8.11 -6.80
CA ARG A 24 -11.87 8.72 -5.83
C ARG A 24 -13.32 8.63 -6.31
N ASN A 25 -13.57 8.94 -7.59
CA ASN A 25 -14.90 8.84 -8.15
C ASN A 25 -15.41 7.39 -8.19
N GLN A 26 -14.55 6.43 -8.54
CA GLN A 26 -14.89 5.02 -8.47
C GLN A 26 -15.32 4.61 -7.05
N LEU A 27 -14.55 4.96 -6.02
CA LEU A 27 -14.91 4.69 -4.64
C LEU A 27 -16.24 5.32 -4.20
N LEU A 28 -16.59 6.50 -4.74
CA LEU A 28 -17.85 7.17 -4.44
C LEU A 28 -19.05 6.52 -5.15
N GLU A 29 -18.87 6.17 -6.43
CA GLU A 29 -19.92 5.65 -7.30
C GLU A 29 -20.21 4.16 -7.06
N GLU A 30 -19.21 3.39 -6.63
CA GLU A 30 -19.34 1.95 -6.42
C GLU A 30 -20.27 1.65 -5.25
N PRO A 31 -21.36 0.91 -5.46
CA PRO A 31 -22.35 0.67 -4.40
C PRO A 31 -21.79 -0.22 -3.28
N ASN A 32 -20.86 -1.14 -3.62
CA ASN A 32 -20.25 -2.08 -2.69
C ASN A 32 -18.75 -2.19 -2.96
N ILE A 33 -17.95 -1.83 -1.96
CA ILE A 33 -16.47 -1.87 -2.03
C ILE A 33 -15.88 -3.06 -1.27
N SER A 34 -16.70 -4.02 -0.82
CA SER A 34 -16.22 -5.15 0.00
C SER A 34 -15.24 -6.04 -0.78
N GLU A 35 -15.46 -6.28 -2.07
CA GLU A 35 -14.50 -7.02 -2.91
C GLU A 35 -13.17 -6.29 -3.00
N THR A 36 -13.20 -4.98 -3.22
CA THR A 36 -11.99 -4.15 -3.26
C THR A 36 -11.22 -4.22 -1.95
N ILE A 37 -11.91 -4.20 -0.81
CA ILE A 37 -11.26 -4.33 0.50
C ILE A 37 -10.68 -5.73 0.70
N ASP A 38 -11.39 -6.78 0.29
CA ASP A 38 -10.91 -8.16 0.37
C ASP A 38 -9.64 -8.36 -0.48
N ASP A 39 -9.59 -7.79 -1.68
CA ASP A 39 -8.42 -7.80 -2.56
C ASP A 39 -7.23 -7.02 -1.95
N LEU A 40 -7.51 -5.87 -1.33
CA LEU A 40 -6.51 -5.09 -0.62
C LEU A 40 -5.91 -5.84 0.57
N ILE A 41 -6.75 -6.44 1.40
CA ILE A 41 -6.32 -7.29 2.52
C ILE A 41 -5.43 -8.41 1.99
N GLU A 42 -5.86 -9.10 0.95
CA GLU A 42 -5.11 -10.21 0.37
C GLU A 42 -3.74 -9.77 -0.15
N SER A 43 -3.70 -8.72 -0.97
CA SER A 43 -2.47 -8.21 -1.56
C SER A 43 -1.48 -7.74 -0.49
N GLU A 44 -1.96 -7.01 0.51
CA GLU A 44 -1.11 -6.46 1.56
C GLU A 44 -0.56 -7.54 2.50
N PHE A 45 -1.39 -8.47 2.95
CA PHE A 45 -0.90 -9.53 3.84
C PHE A 45 -0.01 -10.56 3.12
N LYS A 46 -0.22 -10.81 1.83
CA LYS A 46 0.73 -11.57 1.00
C LYS A 46 2.07 -10.84 0.88
N ARG A 47 2.07 -9.53 0.67
CA ARG A 47 3.27 -8.68 0.62
C ARG A 47 4.02 -8.71 1.95
N ILE A 48 3.32 -8.55 3.08
CA ILE A 48 3.90 -8.63 4.42
C ILE A 48 4.49 -10.02 4.65
N SER A 49 3.75 -11.08 4.35
CA SER A 49 4.24 -12.45 4.49
C SER A 49 5.53 -12.67 3.71
N ASN A 50 5.57 -12.28 2.43
CA ASN A 50 6.75 -12.44 1.58
C ASN A 50 7.97 -11.64 2.06
N GLN A 51 7.78 -10.53 2.77
CA GLN A 51 8.87 -9.76 3.36
C GLN A 51 9.60 -10.52 4.48
N PHE A 52 8.90 -11.37 5.23
CA PHE A 52 9.45 -12.14 6.37
C PHE A 52 9.70 -13.60 6.01
N VAL A 53 8.95 -14.14 5.08
CA VAL A 53 8.99 -15.53 4.59
C VAL A 53 9.02 -15.51 3.06
N PRO A 54 10.15 -15.14 2.43
CA PRO A 54 10.25 -15.09 0.98
C PRO A 54 10.09 -16.47 0.34
N GLU A 55 9.40 -16.54 -0.80
CA GLU A 55 9.12 -17.78 -1.53
C GLU A 55 10.38 -18.56 -1.93
N GLU A 56 11.45 -17.86 -2.26
CA GLU A 56 12.73 -18.49 -2.69
C GLU A 56 13.68 -18.76 -1.53
N SER A 57 13.27 -18.58 -0.26
CA SER A 57 14.10 -18.74 0.93
C SER A 57 13.94 -20.09 1.59
N ILE A 58 14.98 -20.53 2.27
CA ILE A 58 14.93 -21.74 3.11
C ILE A 58 14.36 -21.42 4.51
N GLU A 59 13.72 -22.37 5.13
CA GLU A 59 13.05 -22.24 6.43
C GLU A 59 13.91 -21.57 7.52
N SER A 60 15.23 -21.87 7.52
CA SER A 60 16.17 -21.28 8.49
C SER A 60 16.35 -19.75 8.34
N GLN A 61 15.92 -19.16 7.23
CA GLN A 61 15.95 -17.72 6.97
C GLN A 61 14.64 -17.02 7.27
N TRP A 62 13.58 -17.77 7.59
CA TRP A 62 12.27 -17.23 7.86
C TRP A 62 12.22 -16.53 9.21
N ARG A 63 11.71 -15.31 9.21
CA ARG A 63 11.55 -14.48 10.39
C ARG A 63 10.12 -14.57 10.94
N THR A 64 9.66 -15.80 11.19
CA THR A 64 8.27 -16.08 11.56
C THR A 64 7.85 -15.47 12.89
N LYS A 65 8.77 -15.35 13.85
CA LYS A 65 8.51 -14.69 15.14
C LYS A 65 8.29 -13.19 14.97
N GLU A 66 9.13 -12.52 14.18
CA GLU A 66 8.99 -11.10 13.90
C GLU A 66 7.69 -10.81 13.13
N LEU A 67 7.32 -11.69 12.20
CA LEU A 67 6.05 -11.63 11.49
C LEU A 67 4.86 -11.74 12.45
N GLN A 68 4.87 -12.70 13.34
CA GLN A 68 3.82 -12.89 14.35
C GLN A 68 3.68 -11.68 15.27
N ASP A 69 4.80 -11.14 15.77
CA ASP A 69 4.81 -9.96 16.62
C ASP A 69 4.25 -8.72 15.87
N LEU A 70 4.64 -8.54 14.61
CA LEU A 70 4.13 -7.45 13.76
C LEU A 70 2.62 -7.56 13.55
N LEU A 71 2.11 -8.75 13.20
CA LEU A 71 0.69 -8.99 12.98
C LEU A 71 -0.14 -8.75 14.24
N LEU A 72 0.38 -9.18 15.39
CA LEU A 72 -0.30 -8.99 16.67
C LEU A 72 -0.34 -7.51 17.09
N ILE A 73 0.80 -6.81 17.00
CA ILE A 73 0.92 -5.44 17.50
C ILE A 73 0.19 -4.45 16.59
N ASN A 74 0.35 -4.58 15.27
CA ASN A 74 -0.17 -3.58 14.34
C ASN A 74 -1.62 -3.86 13.92
N TYR A 75 -1.99 -5.14 13.79
CA TYR A 75 -3.29 -5.53 13.22
C TYR A 75 -4.20 -6.25 14.23
N GLY A 76 -3.67 -6.66 15.38
CA GLY A 76 -4.39 -7.44 16.38
C GLY A 76 -4.73 -8.85 15.91
N ILE A 77 -3.94 -9.37 14.97
CA ILE A 77 -4.10 -10.71 14.41
C ILE A 77 -3.25 -11.67 15.23
N GLY A 78 -3.89 -12.42 16.12
CA GLY A 78 -3.24 -13.47 16.91
C GLY A 78 -3.14 -14.75 16.10
N ASN A 79 -1.98 -15.00 15.52
CA ASN A 79 -1.69 -16.23 14.78
C ASN A 79 -0.52 -16.95 15.44
N ASP A 80 -0.68 -18.23 15.70
CA ASP A 80 0.40 -19.10 16.19
C ASP A 80 1.30 -19.57 15.02
N ILE A 81 1.67 -18.61 14.13
CA ILE A 81 2.43 -18.92 12.91
C ILE A 81 3.78 -19.52 13.25
N HIS A 82 4.47 -18.94 14.22
CA HIS A 82 5.80 -19.41 14.63
C HIS A 82 5.73 -20.83 15.19
N GLU A 83 4.73 -21.13 16.01
CA GLU A 83 4.53 -22.45 16.60
C GLU A 83 4.10 -23.48 15.56
N ARG A 84 3.25 -23.07 14.61
CA ARG A 84 2.81 -23.94 13.50
C ARG A 84 3.96 -24.30 12.58
N VAL A 85 4.82 -23.35 12.23
CA VAL A 85 6.01 -23.60 11.38
C VAL A 85 6.97 -24.55 12.09
N GLN A 86 7.14 -24.42 13.41
CA GLN A 86 7.99 -25.35 14.18
C GLN A 86 7.41 -26.76 14.28
N SER A 87 6.10 -26.91 14.27
CA SER A 87 5.43 -28.21 14.41
C SER A 87 5.19 -28.94 13.09
N ASP A 88 5.09 -28.22 11.97
CA ASP A 88 4.83 -28.78 10.65
C ASP A 88 5.89 -28.36 9.64
N MET A 89 6.90 -29.21 9.45
CA MET A 89 8.00 -29.01 8.48
C MET A 89 7.55 -29.01 7.00
N LYS A 90 6.26 -29.13 6.71
CA LYS A 90 5.72 -29.12 5.32
C LYS A 90 5.07 -27.80 4.94
N LEU A 91 5.05 -26.83 5.84
CA LEU A 91 4.50 -25.51 5.51
C LEU A 91 5.38 -24.81 4.48
N ILE A 92 4.78 -24.44 3.38
CA ILE A 92 5.40 -23.62 2.33
C ILE A 92 5.03 -22.16 2.53
N PRO A 93 5.85 -21.19 2.05
CA PRO A 93 5.59 -19.77 2.19
C PRO A 93 4.18 -19.35 1.75
N GLU A 94 3.68 -19.91 0.66
CA GLU A 94 2.35 -19.65 0.13
C GLU A 94 1.24 -20.03 1.11
N THR A 95 1.35 -21.21 1.74
CA THR A 95 0.37 -21.66 2.75
C THR A 95 0.37 -20.74 3.98
N ILE A 96 1.54 -20.25 4.39
CA ILE A 96 1.66 -19.29 5.50
C ILE A 96 0.96 -17.98 5.14
N ALA A 97 1.18 -17.48 3.91
CA ALA A 97 0.54 -16.27 3.42
C ALA A 97 -1.00 -16.42 3.39
N ASP A 98 -1.51 -17.54 2.87
CA ASP A 98 -2.94 -17.80 2.79
C ASP A 98 -3.59 -17.90 4.19
N LEU A 99 -2.92 -18.53 5.15
CA LEU A 99 -3.37 -18.57 6.56
C LEU A 99 -3.46 -17.17 7.17
N ILE A 100 -2.49 -16.31 6.90
CA ILE A 100 -2.49 -14.92 7.39
C ILE A 100 -3.66 -14.16 6.77
N VAL A 101 -3.86 -14.29 5.46
CA VAL A 101 -4.96 -13.63 4.73
C VAL A 101 -6.31 -14.07 5.29
N GLU A 102 -6.54 -15.37 5.47
CA GLU A 102 -7.80 -15.91 6.01
C GLU A 102 -8.09 -15.35 7.40
N ASN A 103 -7.12 -15.43 8.32
CA ASN A 103 -7.27 -14.88 9.66
C ASN A 103 -7.48 -13.35 9.66
N SER A 104 -6.84 -12.65 8.73
CA SER A 104 -7.00 -11.20 8.60
C SER A 104 -8.42 -10.84 8.17
N LYS A 105 -8.97 -11.56 7.20
CA LYS A 105 -10.36 -11.39 6.74
C LYS A 105 -11.37 -11.72 7.86
N GLU A 106 -11.11 -12.74 8.67
CA GLU A 106 -11.97 -13.08 9.83
C GLU A 106 -11.94 -11.98 10.91
N VAL A 107 -10.75 -11.51 11.29
CA VAL A 107 -10.59 -10.41 12.28
C VAL A 107 -11.26 -9.14 11.77
N TYR A 108 -11.06 -8.81 10.51
CA TYR A 108 -11.70 -7.67 9.88
C TYR A 108 -13.22 -7.80 9.94
N LYS A 109 -13.77 -8.92 9.49
CA LYS A 109 -15.20 -9.20 9.49
C LYS A 109 -15.80 -9.10 10.89
N SER A 110 -15.16 -9.71 11.90
CA SER A 110 -15.64 -9.67 13.29
C SER A 110 -15.66 -8.27 13.88
N LYS A 111 -14.65 -7.44 13.57
CA LYS A 111 -14.58 -6.04 14.01
C LYS A 111 -15.73 -5.20 13.43
N TYR A 112 -16.08 -5.44 12.18
CA TYR A 112 -17.07 -4.63 11.48
C TYR A 112 -18.50 -5.18 11.50
N GLU A 113 -18.72 -6.41 11.99
CA GLU A 113 -20.08 -6.96 12.15
C GLU A 113 -21.00 -6.09 13.04
N SER A 114 -20.42 -5.42 14.05
CA SER A 114 -21.15 -4.56 14.97
C SER A 114 -21.71 -3.28 14.33
N PHE A 115 -21.19 -2.87 13.15
CA PHE A 115 -21.60 -1.64 12.47
C PHE A 115 -22.83 -1.82 11.54
N GLY A 116 -23.24 -3.07 11.25
CA GLY A 116 -24.40 -3.36 10.42
C GLY A 116 -24.38 -2.64 9.07
N GLU A 117 -25.51 -2.01 8.69
CA GLU A 117 -25.63 -1.28 7.41
C GLU A 117 -24.70 -0.06 7.28
N SER A 118 -24.26 0.51 8.42
CA SER A 118 -23.33 1.66 8.42
C SER A 118 -21.90 1.28 8.04
N ARG A 119 -21.57 -0.02 7.97
CA ARG A 119 -20.26 -0.53 7.65
C ARG A 119 -19.74 0.02 6.31
N LEU A 120 -20.52 -0.13 5.24
CA LEU A 120 -20.15 0.34 3.89
C LEU A 120 -19.83 1.83 3.83
N LEU A 121 -20.62 2.63 4.55
CA LEU A 121 -20.39 4.08 4.61
C LEU A 121 -19.08 4.38 5.35
N LEU A 122 -18.82 3.69 6.46
CA LEU A 122 -17.61 3.86 7.24
C LEU A 122 -16.37 3.45 6.43
N GLU A 123 -16.40 2.29 5.77
CA GLU A 123 -15.34 1.79 4.91
C GLU A 123 -15.00 2.81 3.81
N LYS A 124 -16.01 3.30 3.08
CA LYS A 124 -15.81 4.35 2.06
C LYS A 124 -15.22 5.63 2.63
N GLN A 125 -15.71 6.06 3.78
CA GLN A 125 -15.23 7.27 4.42
C GLN A 125 -13.76 7.16 4.82
N VAL A 126 -13.35 6.02 5.40
CA VAL A 126 -11.96 5.75 5.78
C VAL A 126 -11.07 5.72 4.55
N MET A 127 -11.45 4.96 3.50
CA MET A 127 -10.67 4.88 2.26
C MET A 127 -10.47 6.26 1.62
N LEU A 128 -11.51 7.06 1.52
CA LEU A 128 -11.43 8.42 0.97
C LEU A 128 -10.55 9.32 1.83
N GLN A 129 -10.66 9.22 3.15
CA GLN A 129 -9.85 10.03 4.07
C GLN A 129 -8.37 9.69 3.96
N VAL A 130 -8.03 8.40 3.94
CA VAL A 130 -6.64 7.93 3.80
C VAL A 130 -6.06 8.37 2.46
N LEU A 131 -6.80 8.15 1.36
CA LEU A 131 -6.39 8.59 0.03
C LEU A 131 -6.15 10.11 -0.02
N ASP A 132 -7.04 10.92 0.56
CA ASP A 132 -6.93 12.38 0.57
C ASP A 132 -5.73 12.87 1.39
N VAL A 133 -5.41 12.21 2.51
CA VAL A 133 -4.23 12.53 3.34
C VAL A 133 -2.95 12.27 2.57
N HIS A 134 -2.76 11.05 2.07
CA HIS A 134 -1.55 10.69 1.34
C HIS A 134 -1.40 11.46 0.03
N TRP A 135 -2.51 11.78 -0.63
CA TRP A 135 -2.47 12.64 -1.82
C TRP A 135 -1.96 14.05 -1.51
N LYS A 136 -2.36 14.65 -0.41
CA LYS A 136 -1.86 15.96 0.02
C LYS A 136 -0.37 15.93 0.35
N GLU A 137 0.08 14.89 1.04
CA GLU A 137 1.50 14.67 1.36
C GLU A 137 2.32 14.52 0.07
N HIS A 138 1.87 13.66 -0.85
CA HIS A 138 2.52 13.48 -2.14
C HIS A 138 2.64 14.78 -2.95
N LEU A 139 1.61 15.61 -2.99
CA LEU A 139 1.67 16.91 -3.67
C LEU A 139 2.75 17.81 -3.06
N SER A 140 2.89 17.81 -1.73
CA SER A 140 3.94 18.57 -1.04
C SER A 140 5.33 18.04 -1.40
N GLU A 141 5.51 16.72 -1.42
CA GLU A 141 6.76 16.07 -1.80
C GLU A 141 7.15 16.35 -3.26
N ILE A 142 6.18 16.31 -4.19
CA ILE A 142 6.40 16.68 -5.61
C ILE A 142 6.84 18.13 -5.74
N ASP A 143 6.32 19.05 -4.95
CA ASP A 143 6.74 20.45 -4.98
C ASP A 143 8.18 20.60 -4.43
N HIS A 144 8.55 19.88 -3.39
CA HIS A 144 9.93 19.80 -2.91
C HIS A 144 10.88 19.22 -3.95
N LEU A 145 10.50 18.11 -4.60
CA LEU A 145 11.27 17.51 -5.69
C LEU A 145 11.46 18.51 -6.84
N ARG A 146 10.41 19.24 -7.22
CA ARG A 146 10.46 20.26 -8.28
C ARG A 146 11.45 21.38 -7.96
N GLY A 147 11.55 21.78 -6.68
CA GLY A 147 12.51 22.77 -6.22
C GLY A 147 13.96 22.28 -6.27
N SER A 148 14.20 21.03 -5.87
CA SER A 148 15.54 20.44 -5.75
C SER A 148 16.11 19.86 -7.04
N ILE A 149 15.26 19.43 -7.98
CA ILE A 149 15.69 18.70 -9.18
C ILE A 149 16.63 19.51 -10.09
N GLY A 150 16.52 20.86 -10.04
CA GLY A 150 17.39 21.75 -10.79
C GLY A 150 18.87 21.64 -10.40
N LEU A 151 19.15 21.32 -9.16
CA LEU A 151 20.51 21.17 -8.64
C LEU A 151 21.21 19.91 -9.20
N ARG A 152 20.45 18.87 -9.55
CA ARG A 152 20.99 17.63 -10.13
C ARG A 152 21.55 17.81 -11.56
N ALA A 153 21.23 18.91 -12.20
CA ALA A 153 21.86 19.27 -13.50
C ALA A 153 23.39 19.42 -13.40
N TYR A 154 23.91 19.79 -12.23
CA TYR A 154 25.35 19.88 -11.99
C TYR A 154 26.07 18.51 -11.99
N ALA A 155 25.32 17.43 -11.72
CA ALA A 155 25.85 16.06 -11.74
C ALA A 155 25.76 15.38 -13.12
N GLN A 156 25.62 16.15 -14.20
CA GLN A 156 25.49 15.67 -15.61
C GLN A 156 24.28 14.75 -15.86
N LYS A 157 23.34 14.67 -14.92
CA LYS A 157 22.09 13.93 -15.08
C LYS A 157 21.03 14.80 -15.79
N ASN A 158 20.16 14.17 -16.55
CA ASN A 158 19.04 14.87 -17.18
C ASN A 158 17.92 15.12 -16.14
N PRO A 159 17.75 16.37 -15.64
CA PRO A 159 16.80 16.65 -14.56
C PRO A 159 15.36 16.28 -14.88
N LYS A 160 15.01 16.26 -16.17
CA LYS A 160 13.67 15.88 -16.62
C LYS A 160 13.41 14.37 -16.44
N ASN A 161 14.39 13.54 -16.76
CA ASN A 161 14.26 12.09 -16.62
C ASN A 161 14.31 11.70 -15.15
N GLU A 162 15.20 12.31 -14.37
CA GLU A 162 15.28 12.11 -12.92
C GLU A 162 13.94 12.49 -12.24
N PHE A 163 13.40 13.67 -12.57
CA PHE A 163 12.08 14.08 -12.06
C PHE A 163 10.99 13.06 -12.39
N LYS A 164 11.00 12.53 -13.60
CA LYS A 164 10.00 11.56 -14.04
C LYS A 164 10.06 10.26 -13.26
N GLN A 165 11.26 9.72 -13.07
CA GLN A 165 11.46 8.47 -12.35
C GLN A 165 11.12 8.63 -10.89
N GLU A 166 11.59 9.72 -10.26
CA GLU A 166 11.40 9.95 -8.84
C GLU A 166 9.92 10.28 -8.53
N ALA A 167 9.27 11.12 -9.35
CA ALA A 167 7.85 11.41 -9.21
C ALA A 167 6.95 10.17 -9.41
N TYR A 168 7.35 9.26 -10.29
CA TYR A 168 6.65 8.00 -10.48
C TYR A 168 6.83 7.07 -9.26
N SER A 169 8.06 6.88 -8.81
CA SER A 169 8.35 6.07 -7.63
C SER A 169 7.65 6.60 -6.37
N MET A 170 7.63 7.92 -6.18
CA MET A 170 6.90 8.55 -5.07
C MET A 170 5.38 8.32 -5.17
N PHE A 171 4.82 8.35 -6.37
CA PHE A 171 3.41 8.08 -6.61
C PHE A 171 3.04 6.63 -6.31
N GLU A 172 3.86 5.67 -6.76
CA GLU A 172 3.68 4.25 -6.41
C GLU A 172 3.76 4.05 -4.89
N SER A 173 4.78 4.61 -4.24
CA SER A 173 4.91 4.53 -2.78
C SER A 173 3.71 5.15 -2.04
N MET A 174 3.16 6.24 -2.55
CA MET A 174 1.97 6.87 -1.97
C MET A 174 0.73 5.96 -2.09
N LEU A 175 0.54 5.30 -3.24
CA LEU A 175 -0.55 4.34 -3.42
C LEU A 175 -0.39 3.15 -2.46
N ASP A 176 0.81 2.58 -2.37
CA ASP A 176 1.11 1.48 -1.46
C ASP A 176 0.81 1.86 0.00
N LEU A 177 1.28 3.03 0.45
CA LEU A 177 1.00 3.53 1.80
C LEU A 177 -0.49 3.75 2.04
N SER A 178 -1.24 4.25 1.05
CA SER A 178 -2.69 4.44 1.19
C SER A 178 -3.42 3.13 1.38
N LEU A 179 -2.94 2.04 0.76
CA LEU A 179 -3.50 0.69 0.91
C LEU A 179 -3.20 0.07 2.28
N ILE A 180 -1.99 0.33 2.83
CA ILE A 180 -1.57 -0.18 4.16
C ILE A 180 -2.40 0.42 5.30
N HIS A 181 -2.83 1.68 5.17
CA HIS A 181 -3.53 2.41 6.23
C HIS A 181 -5.06 2.30 6.18
N ILE A 182 -5.59 1.59 5.19
CA ILE A 182 -7.01 1.27 5.09
C ILE A 182 -7.34 0.02 5.89
#